data_a726035252af12c484a9d9a0baa995b2
#
_entry.id   a726035252af12c484a9d9a0baa995b2
#
_cell.length_a   1.000
_cell.length_b   1.000
_cell.length_c   1.000
_cell.angle_alpha   90.00
_cell.angle_beta   90.00
_cell.angle_gamma   90.00
#
_symmetry.space_group_name_H-M   'P 1'
#
loop_
_entity.id
_entity.type
_entity.pdbx_description
1 polymer ?
#
loop_
_entity_poly.entity_id
_entity_poly.type
_entity_poly.pdbx_seq_one_letter_code
_entity_poly.pdbx_strand_id
1 'polypeptide(L)'
;MRRAMTDNDHHLHSLALAAFEQLHTAMLGVVDMFTHESQVTTALLGVLAQRTPITTLVGNFDITSERASLTAALDGYETHRRHARVALWRVMLAEGCSIGEISRIFGLSRQLVSRQLRDIP
;
A
#
# COMPACT_ATOMS: atom_id res chain seq x y z
N MET A 1 24.37 -14.40 19.04
CA MET A 1 24.26 -13.31 20.02
C MET A 1 23.89 -12.02 19.30
N ARG A 2 22.85 -11.35 19.74
CA ARG A 2 22.43 -10.08 19.14
C ARG A 2 23.37 -8.97 19.62
N ARG A 3 23.84 -8.12 18.70
CA ARG A 3 24.54 -6.93 19.11
C ARG A 3 23.58 -5.93 19.76
N ALA A 4 24.11 -5.10 20.65
CA ALA A 4 23.33 -4.04 21.25
C ALA A 4 22.87 -3.05 20.18
N MET A 5 21.66 -2.50 20.33
CA MET A 5 21.15 -1.49 19.41
C MET A 5 21.87 -0.16 19.62
N THR A 6 22.29 0.42 18.51
CA THR A 6 22.91 1.76 18.48
C THR A 6 21.81 2.83 18.33
N ASP A 7 22.19 4.10 18.48
CA ASP A 7 21.28 5.22 18.21
C ASP A 7 20.77 5.20 16.76
N ASN A 8 21.63 4.80 15.81
CA ASN A 8 21.23 4.66 14.42
C ASN A 8 20.20 3.55 14.24
N ASP A 9 20.34 2.42 14.94
CA ASP A 9 19.37 1.33 14.92
C ASP A 9 18.02 1.80 15.46
N HIS A 10 17.99 2.56 16.54
CA HIS A 10 16.76 3.14 17.09
C HIS A 10 16.12 4.10 16.13
N HIS A 11 16.92 4.91 15.43
CA HIS A 11 16.42 5.83 14.40
C HIS A 11 15.78 5.07 13.23
N LEU A 12 16.41 4.02 12.74
CA LEU A 12 15.87 3.19 11.66
C LEU A 12 14.57 2.50 12.09
N HIS A 13 14.48 2.01 13.33
CA HIS A 13 13.25 1.45 13.87
C HIS A 13 12.13 2.49 13.91
N SER A 14 12.44 3.72 14.34
CA SER A 14 11.46 4.82 14.39
C SER A 14 10.94 5.19 12.99
N LEU A 15 11.84 5.22 12.00
CA LEU A 15 11.44 5.48 10.60
C LEU A 15 10.54 4.37 10.06
N ALA A 16 10.85 3.11 10.37
CA ALA A 16 10.04 1.98 9.94
C ALA A 16 8.66 2.02 10.61
N LEU A 17 8.61 2.31 11.92
CA LEU A 17 7.34 2.45 12.64
C LEU A 17 6.46 3.51 11.99
N ALA A 18 7.00 4.70 11.74
CA ALA A 18 6.26 5.79 11.11
C ALA A 18 5.78 5.42 9.70
N ALA A 19 6.63 4.75 8.90
CA ALA A 19 6.27 4.30 7.56
C ALA A 19 5.14 3.27 7.56
N PHE A 20 5.15 2.33 8.51
CA PHE A 20 4.07 1.34 8.64
C PHE A 20 2.78 1.95 9.19
N GLU A 21 2.85 2.96 10.05
CA GLU A 21 1.67 3.71 10.48
C GLU A 21 1.01 4.42 9.30
N GLN A 22 1.79 5.06 8.43
CA GLN A 22 1.29 5.69 7.21
C GLN A 22 0.70 4.67 6.25
N LEU A 23 1.35 3.51 6.09
CA LEU A 23 0.81 2.41 5.29
C LEU A 23 -0.53 1.93 5.83
N HIS A 24 -0.64 1.75 7.14
CA HIS A 24 -1.88 1.30 7.77
C HIS A 24 -3.01 2.29 7.53
N THR A 25 -2.75 3.59 7.66
CA THR A 25 -3.74 4.64 7.35
C THR A 25 -4.18 4.56 5.88
N ALA A 26 -3.23 4.38 4.96
CA ALA A 26 -3.54 4.23 3.53
C ALA A 26 -4.38 2.97 3.26
N MET A 27 -4.09 1.87 3.94
CA MET A 27 -4.87 0.62 3.85
C MET A 27 -6.31 0.83 4.29
N LEU A 28 -6.53 1.53 5.40
CA LEU A 28 -7.88 1.83 5.89
C LEU A 28 -8.65 2.70 4.89
N GLY A 29 -7.98 3.64 4.24
CA GLY A 29 -8.57 4.44 3.17
C GLY A 29 -9.01 3.59 1.98
N VAL A 30 -8.20 2.60 1.58
CA VAL A 30 -8.55 1.66 0.51
C VAL A 30 -9.74 0.79 0.92
N VAL A 31 -9.79 0.33 2.16
CA VAL A 31 -10.93 -0.45 2.69
C VAL A 31 -12.22 0.37 2.59
N ASP A 32 -12.19 1.63 3.00
CA ASP A 32 -13.36 2.51 2.90
C ASP A 32 -13.80 2.71 1.44
N MET A 33 -12.86 2.91 0.53
CA MET A 33 -13.15 3.04 -0.89
C MET A 33 -13.77 1.76 -1.46
N PHE A 34 -13.25 0.59 -1.13
CA PHE A 34 -13.82 -0.68 -1.60
C PHE A 34 -15.18 -0.96 -0.98
N THR A 35 -15.41 -0.56 0.27
CA THR A 35 -16.73 -0.67 0.89
C THR A 35 -17.76 0.14 0.11
N HIS A 36 -17.43 1.38 -0.24
CA HIS A 36 -18.27 2.24 -1.05
C HIS A 36 -18.50 1.64 -2.45
N GLU A 37 -17.43 1.22 -3.13
CA GLU A 37 -17.52 0.58 -4.46
C GLU A 37 -18.38 -0.69 -4.44
N SER A 38 -18.27 -1.47 -3.37
CA SER A 38 -19.09 -2.68 -3.20
C SER A 38 -20.58 -2.34 -3.09
N GLN A 39 -20.93 -1.27 -2.37
CA GLN A 39 -22.32 -0.81 -2.26
C GLN A 39 -22.87 -0.36 -3.61
N VAL A 40 -22.10 0.39 -4.36
CA VAL A 40 -22.48 0.83 -5.73
C VAL A 40 -22.64 -0.37 -6.64
N THR A 41 -21.71 -1.31 -6.61
CA THR A 41 -21.76 -2.53 -7.40
C THR A 41 -23.00 -3.37 -7.08
N THR A 42 -23.34 -3.49 -5.79
CA THR A 42 -24.52 -4.22 -5.34
C THR A 42 -25.79 -3.56 -5.90
N ALA A 43 -25.87 -2.24 -5.87
CA ALA A 43 -27.00 -1.50 -6.45
C ALA A 43 -27.12 -1.75 -7.97
N LEU A 44 -25.99 -1.71 -8.68
CA LEU A 44 -25.94 -1.99 -10.12
C LEU A 44 -26.38 -3.42 -10.44
N LEU A 45 -25.92 -4.41 -9.66
CA LEU A 45 -26.31 -5.81 -9.83
C LEU A 45 -27.81 -5.99 -9.67
N GLY A 46 -28.43 -5.32 -8.70
CA GLY A 46 -29.88 -5.37 -8.49
C GLY A 46 -30.67 -4.80 -9.68
N VAL A 47 -30.26 -3.64 -10.18
CA VAL A 47 -30.92 -2.99 -11.33
C VAL A 47 -30.76 -3.85 -12.59
N LEU A 48 -29.56 -4.38 -12.84
CA LEU A 48 -29.30 -5.23 -14.00
C LEU A 48 -30.09 -6.54 -13.94
N ALA A 49 -30.19 -7.15 -12.77
CA ALA A 49 -30.94 -8.40 -12.57
C ALA A 49 -32.45 -8.21 -12.85
N GLN A 50 -32.99 -7.03 -12.52
CA GLN A 50 -34.39 -6.69 -12.74
C GLN A 50 -34.65 -6.15 -14.16
N ARG A 51 -33.61 -6.04 -14.99
CA ARG A 51 -33.67 -5.48 -16.34
C ARG A 51 -34.28 -4.09 -16.40
N THR A 52 -34.13 -3.31 -15.33
CA THR A 52 -34.56 -1.92 -15.25
C THR A 52 -33.57 -1.03 -16.04
N PRO A 53 -34.06 0.06 -16.67
CA PRO A 53 -33.16 0.99 -17.37
C PRO A 53 -32.10 1.53 -16.43
N ILE A 54 -30.83 1.48 -16.86
CA ILE A 54 -29.68 1.79 -16.03
C ILE A 54 -29.16 3.23 -16.18
N THR A 55 -29.51 3.88 -17.30
CA THR A 55 -28.95 5.20 -17.62
C THR A 55 -29.24 6.23 -16.53
N THR A 56 -30.45 6.22 -15.96
CA THR A 56 -30.82 7.14 -14.88
C THR A 56 -30.00 6.91 -13.63
N LEU A 57 -29.80 5.64 -13.26
CA LEU A 57 -28.99 5.29 -12.08
C LEU A 57 -27.54 5.73 -12.27
N VAL A 58 -26.95 5.38 -13.41
CA VAL A 58 -25.55 5.73 -13.70
C VAL A 58 -25.36 7.24 -13.79
N GLY A 59 -26.35 7.97 -14.35
CA GLY A 59 -26.30 9.43 -14.44
C GLY A 59 -26.36 10.15 -13.10
N ASN A 60 -26.79 9.47 -12.02
CA ASN A 60 -26.82 10.03 -10.68
C ASN A 60 -25.47 9.90 -9.94
N PHE A 61 -24.51 9.17 -10.49
CA PHE A 61 -23.18 9.02 -9.90
C PHE A 61 -22.19 9.97 -10.59
N ASP A 62 -21.29 10.54 -9.80
CA ASP A 62 -20.12 11.25 -10.32
C ASP A 62 -19.00 10.23 -10.57
N ILE A 63 -19.12 9.50 -11.67
CA ILE A 63 -18.20 8.42 -12.01
C ILE A 63 -16.78 8.92 -12.20
N THR A 64 -16.61 10.10 -12.78
CA THR A 64 -15.28 10.68 -13.00
C THR A 64 -14.57 10.95 -11.67
N SER A 65 -15.28 11.57 -10.71
CA SER A 65 -14.74 11.87 -9.39
C SER A 65 -14.47 10.58 -8.59
N GLU A 66 -15.38 9.60 -8.67
CA GLU A 66 -15.19 8.31 -7.98
C GLU A 66 -13.97 7.54 -8.52
N ARG A 67 -13.79 7.53 -9.85
CA ARG A 67 -12.60 6.91 -10.45
C ARG A 67 -11.33 7.60 -10.01
N ALA A 68 -11.30 8.92 -10.00
CA ALA A 68 -10.14 9.69 -9.56
C ALA A 68 -9.79 9.40 -8.10
N SER A 69 -10.81 9.34 -7.23
CA SER A 69 -10.62 9.04 -5.80
C SER A 69 -10.09 7.63 -5.58
N LEU A 70 -10.63 6.64 -6.29
CA LEU A 70 -10.16 5.25 -6.19
C LEU A 70 -8.72 5.12 -6.67
N THR A 71 -8.40 5.71 -7.83
CA THR A 71 -7.04 5.70 -8.38
C THR A 71 -6.06 6.34 -7.41
N ALA A 72 -6.40 7.51 -6.84
CA ALA A 72 -5.55 8.19 -5.86
C ALA A 72 -5.33 7.35 -4.61
N ALA A 73 -6.37 6.67 -4.11
CA ALA A 73 -6.25 5.80 -2.94
C ALA A 73 -5.33 4.60 -3.21
N LEU A 74 -5.46 3.97 -4.37
CA LEU A 74 -4.63 2.82 -4.75
C LEU A 74 -3.17 3.24 -4.98
N ASP A 75 -2.94 4.38 -5.64
CA ASP A 75 -1.59 4.92 -5.85
C ASP A 75 -0.93 5.29 -4.52
N GLY A 76 -1.68 5.91 -3.62
CA GLY A 76 -1.21 6.25 -2.27
C GLY A 76 -0.83 5.00 -1.47
N TYR A 77 -1.68 3.97 -1.50
CA TYR A 77 -1.40 2.68 -0.87
C TYR A 77 -0.10 2.07 -1.42
N GLU A 78 0.05 2.01 -2.74
CA GLU A 78 1.22 1.42 -3.38
C GLU A 78 2.50 2.18 -3.04
N THR A 79 2.45 3.51 -3.00
CA THR A 79 3.57 4.35 -2.60
C THR A 79 3.98 4.08 -1.15
N HIS A 80 3.03 4.07 -0.22
CA HIS A 80 3.32 3.80 1.19
C HIS A 80 3.79 2.37 1.40
N ARG A 81 3.26 1.41 0.64
CA ARG A 81 3.72 0.01 0.71
C ARG A 81 5.20 -0.11 0.37
N ARG A 82 5.64 0.54 -0.70
CA ARG A 82 7.06 0.53 -1.10
C ARG A 82 7.95 1.22 -0.06
N HIS A 83 7.52 2.37 0.44
CA HIS A 83 8.29 3.12 1.44
C HIS A 83 8.43 2.32 2.74
N ALA A 84 7.36 1.72 3.22
CA ALA A 84 7.38 0.90 4.43
C ALA A 84 8.29 -0.32 4.25
N ARG A 85 8.21 -0.98 3.10
CA ARG A 85 9.04 -2.15 2.79
C ARG A 85 10.52 -1.79 2.80
N VAL A 86 10.90 -0.68 2.18
CA VAL A 86 12.29 -0.24 2.15
C VAL A 86 12.77 0.16 3.56
N ALA A 87 11.93 0.84 4.33
CA ALA A 87 12.26 1.16 5.72
C ALA A 87 12.52 -0.11 6.55
N LEU A 88 11.71 -1.15 6.35
CA LEU A 88 11.90 -2.44 6.99
C LEU A 88 13.21 -3.10 6.53
N TRP A 89 13.53 -3.05 5.25
CA TRP A 89 14.79 -3.60 4.75
C TRP A 89 16.01 -2.93 5.40
N ARG A 90 15.95 -1.63 5.64
CA ARG A 90 17.04 -0.90 6.31
C ARG A 90 17.22 -1.37 7.74
N VAL A 91 16.13 -1.67 8.44
CA VAL A 91 16.21 -2.30 9.77
C VAL A 91 16.86 -3.67 9.67
N MET A 92 16.46 -4.49 8.71
CA MET A 92 17.01 -5.84 8.52
C MET A 92 18.50 -5.81 8.17
N LEU A 93 18.93 -4.86 7.34
CA LEU A 93 20.35 -4.69 7.03
C LEU A 93 21.14 -4.30 8.29
N ALA A 94 20.60 -3.42 9.12
CA ALA A 94 21.22 -3.05 10.39
C ALA A 94 21.31 -4.23 11.37
N GLU A 95 20.38 -5.18 11.28
CA GLU A 95 20.38 -6.41 12.08
C GLU A 95 21.32 -7.49 11.53
N GLY A 96 21.97 -7.24 10.39
CA GLY A 96 22.93 -8.14 9.79
C GLY A 96 22.45 -8.97 8.60
N CYS A 97 21.21 -8.76 8.13
CA CYS A 97 20.73 -9.41 6.92
C CYS A 97 21.48 -8.89 5.70
N SER A 98 21.73 -9.76 4.75
CA SER A 98 22.26 -9.38 3.43
C SER A 98 21.14 -9.03 2.45
N ILE A 99 21.50 -8.33 1.38
CA ILE A 99 20.56 -8.07 0.27
C ILE A 99 20.02 -9.38 -0.30
N GLY A 100 20.87 -10.40 -0.40
CA GLY A 100 20.46 -11.72 -0.87
C GLY A 100 19.43 -12.40 0.02
N GLU A 101 19.57 -12.25 1.34
CA GLU A 101 18.58 -12.76 2.30
C GLU A 101 17.25 -12.03 2.19
N ILE A 102 17.28 -10.71 2.08
CA ILE A 102 16.09 -9.88 1.87
C ILE A 102 15.39 -10.27 0.57
N SER A 103 16.15 -10.39 -0.52
CA SER A 103 15.65 -10.83 -1.81
C SER A 103 14.90 -12.16 -1.70
N ARG A 104 15.47 -13.12 -1.01
CA ARG A 104 14.88 -14.44 -0.83
C ARG A 104 13.60 -14.41 0.02
N ILE A 105 13.62 -13.67 1.12
CA ILE A 105 12.47 -13.56 2.04
C ILE A 105 11.29 -12.90 1.34
N PHE A 106 11.53 -11.85 0.57
CA PHE A 106 10.47 -11.08 -0.09
C PHE A 106 10.12 -11.59 -1.49
N GLY A 107 10.85 -12.57 -2.00
CA GLY A 107 10.60 -13.12 -3.34
C GLY A 107 10.86 -12.10 -4.46
N LEU A 108 11.84 -11.23 -4.27
CA LEU A 108 12.21 -10.19 -5.23
C LEU A 108 13.65 -10.41 -5.72
N SER A 109 14.00 -9.83 -6.86
CA SER A 109 15.37 -9.88 -7.34
C SER A 109 16.28 -9.00 -6.48
N ARG A 110 17.58 -9.38 -6.38
CA ARG A 110 18.58 -8.56 -5.69
C ARG A 110 18.71 -7.18 -6.33
N GLN A 111 18.60 -7.11 -7.64
CA GLN A 111 18.67 -5.85 -8.39
C GLN A 111 17.53 -4.92 -8.00
N LEU A 112 16.30 -5.44 -7.87
CA LEU A 112 15.16 -4.64 -7.45
C LEU A 112 15.32 -4.13 -6.01
N VAL A 113 15.75 -4.99 -5.09
CA VAL A 113 16.02 -4.61 -3.69
C VAL A 113 17.07 -3.50 -3.63
N SER A 114 18.21 -3.70 -4.33
CA SER A 114 19.28 -2.69 -4.35
C SER A 114 18.80 -1.36 -4.93
N ARG A 115 18.05 -1.40 -6.01
CA ARG A 115 17.52 -0.20 -6.67
C ARG A 115 16.58 0.56 -5.76
N GLN A 116 15.65 -0.12 -5.10
CA GLN A 116 14.70 0.53 -4.21
C GLN A 116 15.36 1.10 -2.96
N LEU A 117 16.36 0.40 -2.42
CA LEU A 117 17.16 0.92 -1.30
C LEU A 117 17.91 2.21 -1.67
N ARG A 118 18.33 2.34 -2.93
CA ARG A 118 19.02 3.53 -3.43
C ARG A 118 18.05 4.67 -3.74
N ASP A 119 16.91 4.36 -4.37
CA ASP A 119 16.02 5.36 -4.97
C ASP A 119 14.94 5.86 -4.01
N ILE A 120 14.60 5.09 -2.99
CA ILE A 120 13.57 5.47 -2.00
C ILE A 120 14.26 6.01 -0.76
N PRO A 121 13.99 7.29 -0.37
CA PRO A 121 14.61 7.92 0.80
C PRO A 121 14.22 7.30 2.13
#